data_21d53f8f722c5c52d6c62955f0feefbe
#
_entry.id   21d53f8f722c5c52d6c62955f0feefbe
#
_cell.length_a   1.000
_cell.length_b   1.000
_cell.length_c   1.000
_cell.angle_alpha   90.00
_cell.angle_beta   90.00
_cell.angle_gamma   90.00
#
_symmetry.space_group_name_H-M   'P 1'
#
loop_
_entity.id
_entity.type
_entity.pdbx_description
1 polymer ?
#
loop_
_entity_poly.entity_id
_entity_poly.type
_entity_poly.pdbx_seq_one_letter_code
_entity_poly.pdbx_strand_id
1 'polypeptide(L)'
;MIYAFIFGVILKTSRGIDNFLGYLTIGVIFFGFITTGLNSGTKLIQNSYGLISSFSFPKAALPIALVTKQFIDNLPPAIISIALSFVFQWPQGPTWRIFFIIPLYILAHLLILGVIFIVARLTAFIPDLKALVGILSRALFFTSGVFFSIERFSGSPTAQKIMENNPGYIFLQTCRDVTIYNKLPDLSSWIHLIAWSFGLLIIGFIFFWKAEERYASVK
;
A
#
# COMPACT_ATOMS: atom_id res chain seq x y z
N MET A 1 7.28 -13.95 -5.07
CA MET A 1 8.01 -14.89 -5.97
C MET A 1 7.12 -16.00 -6.49
N ILE A 2 6.35 -16.74 -5.66
CA ILE A 2 5.46 -17.83 -6.09
C ILE A 2 4.46 -17.39 -7.18
N TYR A 3 3.80 -16.25 -7.01
CA TYR A 3 2.86 -15.72 -8.01
C TYR A 3 3.53 -15.41 -9.36
N ALA A 4 4.73 -14.81 -9.34
CA ALA A 4 5.47 -14.52 -10.57
C ALA A 4 5.87 -15.82 -11.30
N PHE A 5 6.26 -16.85 -10.56
CA PHE A 5 6.59 -18.15 -11.10
C PHE A 5 5.36 -18.86 -11.69
N ILE A 6 4.25 -18.89 -10.95
CA ILE A 6 3.01 -19.56 -11.41
C ILE A 6 2.45 -18.85 -12.64
N PHE A 7 2.25 -17.56 -12.60
CA PHE A 7 1.58 -16.82 -13.68
C PHE A 7 2.50 -16.52 -14.85
N GLY A 8 3.78 -16.23 -14.61
CA GLY A 8 4.74 -15.89 -15.66
C GLY A 8 5.38 -17.10 -16.35
N VAL A 9 5.84 -18.09 -15.55
CA VAL A 9 6.61 -19.23 -16.07
C VAL A 9 5.70 -20.41 -16.39
N ILE A 10 4.82 -20.82 -15.46
CA ILE A 10 3.99 -22.02 -15.62
C ILE A 10 2.85 -21.77 -16.60
N LEU A 11 2.10 -20.68 -16.41
CA LEU A 11 0.91 -20.39 -17.21
C LEU A 11 1.22 -19.62 -18.50
N LYS A 12 2.44 -19.08 -18.67
CA LYS A 12 2.87 -18.25 -19.81
C LYS A 12 1.82 -17.18 -20.21
N THR A 13 1.13 -16.64 -19.21
CA THR A 13 -0.02 -15.77 -19.43
C THR A 13 0.44 -14.32 -19.35
N SER A 14 0.73 -13.70 -20.50
CA SER A 14 1.06 -12.26 -20.57
C SER A 14 -0.15 -11.36 -20.33
N ARG A 15 -1.36 -11.87 -20.57
CA ARG A 15 -2.64 -11.12 -20.46
C ARG A 15 -2.65 -9.81 -21.26
N GLY A 16 -1.85 -9.73 -22.33
CA GLY A 16 -1.71 -8.52 -23.16
C GLY A 16 -0.88 -7.41 -22.51
N ILE A 17 -0.14 -7.70 -21.43
CA ILE A 17 0.72 -6.74 -20.75
C ILE A 17 2.17 -7.02 -21.12
N ASP A 18 2.84 -6.03 -21.68
CA ASP A 18 4.28 -6.07 -21.92
C ASP A 18 5.02 -6.12 -20.58
N ASN A 19 6.07 -6.95 -20.49
CA ASN A 19 6.79 -7.19 -19.24
C ASN A 19 5.87 -7.58 -18.06
N PHE A 20 4.98 -8.57 -18.29
CA PHE A 20 4.03 -9.00 -17.27
C PHE A 20 4.69 -9.42 -15.94
N LEU A 21 5.90 -10.01 -15.99
CA LEU A 21 6.64 -10.41 -14.78
C LEU A 21 7.05 -9.19 -13.95
N GLY A 22 7.58 -8.14 -14.57
CA GLY A 22 7.89 -6.89 -13.90
C GLY A 22 6.64 -6.21 -13.33
N TYR A 23 5.57 -6.16 -14.13
CA TYR A 23 4.25 -5.65 -13.75
C TYR A 23 3.72 -6.34 -12.49
N LEU A 24 3.78 -7.67 -12.46
CA LEU A 24 3.31 -8.49 -11.36
C LEU A 24 4.20 -8.32 -10.11
N THR A 25 5.52 -8.30 -10.28
CA THR A 25 6.47 -8.19 -9.18
C THR A 25 6.30 -6.87 -8.44
N ILE A 26 6.22 -5.74 -9.17
CA ILE A 26 5.93 -4.43 -8.58
C ILE A 26 4.56 -4.46 -7.91
N GLY A 27 3.53 -4.95 -8.60
CA GLY A 27 2.17 -5.01 -8.07
C GLY A 27 2.07 -5.76 -6.76
N VAL A 28 2.62 -6.97 -6.68
CA VAL A 28 2.53 -7.82 -5.48
C VAL A 28 3.34 -7.25 -4.32
N ILE A 29 4.56 -6.76 -4.57
CA ILE A 29 5.44 -6.29 -3.51
C ILE A 29 4.97 -4.95 -2.97
N PHE A 30 4.71 -3.96 -3.83
CA PHE A 30 4.28 -2.64 -3.38
C PHE A 30 2.87 -2.64 -2.78
N PHE A 31 1.95 -3.46 -3.31
CA PHE A 31 0.65 -3.65 -2.66
C PHE A 31 0.79 -4.41 -1.33
N GLY A 32 1.77 -5.30 -1.24
CA GLY A 32 2.13 -5.98 0.00
C GLY A 32 2.42 -5.01 1.15
N PHE A 33 3.03 -3.86 0.88
CA PHE A 33 3.27 -2.82 1.89
C PHE A 33 1.95 -2.28 2.47
N ILE A 34 0.96 -2.02 1.60
CA ILE A 34 -0.37 -1.53 2.02
C ILE A 34 -1.08 -2.57 2.86
N THR A 35 -1.12 -3.83 2.41
CA THR A 35 -1.81 -4.90 3.15
C THR A 35 -1.14 -5.25 4.46
N THR A 36 0.20 -5.24 4.50
CA THR A 36 0.96 -5.44 5.75
C THR A 36 0.68 -4.31 6.72
N GLY A 37 0.67 -3.05 6.25
CA GLY A 37 0.32 -1.89 7.05
C GLY A 37 -1.08 -2.02 7.66
N LEU A 38 -2.09 -2.27 6.83
CA LEU A 38 -3.47 -2.46 7.26
C LEU A 38 -3.60 -3.53 8.35
N ASN A 39 -3.01 -4.70 8.13
CA ASN A 39 -3.11 -5.81 9.07
C ASN A 39 -2.31 -5.58 10.37
N SER A 40 -1.16 -4.92 10.29
CA SER A 40 -0.34 -4.59 11.47
C SER A 40 -1.00 -3.53 12.36
N GLY A 41 -1.84 -2.66 11.81
CA GLY A 41 -2.65 -1.72 12.57
C GLY A 41 -3.69 -2.41 13.46
N THR A 42 -4.14 -3.62 13.07
CA THR A 42 -5.10 -4.38 13.88
C THR A 42 -4.45 -4.87 15.17
N LYS A 43 -5.13 -4.70 16.31
CA LYS A 43 -4.64 -5.07 17.65
C LYS A 43 -3.37 -4.31 18.10
N LEU A 44 -2.98 -3.24 17.44
CA LEU A 44 -1.79 -2.47 17.82
C LEU A 44 -1.87 -1.98 19.26
N ILE A 45 -3.01 -1.47 19.69
CA ILE A 45 -3.24 -0.97 21.06
C ILE A 45 -3.20 -2.11 22.06
N GLN A 46 -3.92 -3.22 21.80
CA GLN A 46 -3.92 -4.39 22.68
C GLN A 46 -2.52 -4.98 22.85
N ASN A 47 -1.78 -5.14 21.75
CA ASN A 47 -0.41 -5.66 21.78
C ASN A 47 0.56 -4.73 22.52
N SER A 48 0.23 -3.43 22.61
CA SER A 48 1.02 -2.42 23.29
C SER A 48 0.52 -2.11 24.71
N TYR A 49 -0.44 -2.87 25.24
CA TYR A 49 -1.08 -2.59 26.53
C TYR A 49 -0.04 -2.47 27.67
N GLY A 50 0.95 -3.36 27.72
CA GLY A 50 2.02 -3.30 28.72
C GLY A 50 2.80 -1.99 28.69
N LEU A 51 3.10 -1.45 27.51
CA LEU A 51 3.74 -0.13 27.37
C LEU A 51 2.82 1.00 27.79
N ILE A 52 1.55 0.95 27.35
CA ILE A 52 0.55 1.98 27.62
C ILE A 52 0.25 2.09 29.12
N SER A 53 0.25 0.97 29.85
CA SER A 53 -0.03 0.92 31.29
C SER A 53 1.18 1.29 32.15
N SER A 54 2.40 1.07 31.67
CA SER A 54 3.63 1.28 32.44
C SER A 54 4.25 2.66 32.22
N PHE A 55 3.99 3.30 31.09
CA PHE A 55 4.64 4.56 30.71
C PHE A 55 3.65 5.62 30.24
N SER A 56 3.91 6.87 30.65
CA SER A 56 3.17 8.03 30.14
C SER A 56 3.85 8.57 28.89
N PHE A 57 3.21 8.38 27.72
CA PHE A 57 3.66 8.92 26.44
C PHE A 57 2.48 9.11 25.47
N PRO A 58 2.62 9.97 24.45
CA PRO A 58 1.60 10.13 23.42
C PRO A 58 1.35 8.83 22.67
N LYS A 59 0.14 8.26 22.73
CA LYS A 59 -0.17 6.96 22.15
C LYS A 59 -0.04 6.94 20.63
N ALA A 60 -0.10 8.11 19.98
CA ALA A 60 0.18 8.29 18.56
C ALA A 60 1.61 7.83 18.16
N ALA A 61 2.54 7.77 19.11
CA ALA A 61 3.89 7.24 18.87
C ALA A 61 3.86 5.77 18.42
N LEU A 62 2.86 4.97 18.82
CA LEU A 62 2.75 3.56 18.45
C LEU A 62 2.54 3.34 16.95
N PRO A 63 1.51 3.93 16.30
CA PRO A 63 1.37 3.88 14.85
C PRO A 63 2.56 4.47 14.10
N ILE A 64 3.12 5.59 14.57
CA ILE A 64 4.29 6.22 13.95
C ILE A 64 5.50 5.28 13.99
N ALA A 65 5.83 4.71 15.14
CA ALA A 65 6.93 3.75 15.29
C ALA A 65 6.74 2.52 14.41
N LEU A 66 5.51 2.00 14.32
CA LEU A 66 5.17 0.88 13.46
C LEU A 66 5.44 1.18 11.99
N VAL A 67 4.97 2.33 11.49
CA VAL A 67 5.16 2.70 10.07
C VAL A 67 6.62 3.06 9.78
N THR A 68 7.32 3.72 10.72
CA THR A 68 8.75 3.99 10.57
C THR A 68 9.55 2.69 10.45
N LYS A 69 9.23 1.69 11.26
CA LYS A 69 9.82 0.35 11.12
C LYS A 69 9.50 -0.26 9.76
N GLN A 70 8.23 -0.24 9.34
CA GLN A 70 7.83 -0.76 8.04
C GLN A 70 8.48 -0.02 6.86
N PHE A 71 8.66 1.29 6.98
CA PHE A 71 9.38 2.09 5.98
C PHE A 71 10.81 1.55 5.75
N ILE A 72 11.51 1.19 6.81
CA ILE A 72 12.85 0.62 6.71
C ILE A 72 12.80 -0.83 6.20
N ASP A 73 11.92 -1.65 6.76
CA ASP A 73 11.79 -3.08 6.42
C ASP A 73 11.34 -3.30 4.96
N ASN A 74 10.58 -2.35 4.39
CA ASN A 74 10.08 -2.42 3.02
C ASN A 74 11.11 -1.94 1.97
N LEU A 75 12.21 -1.29 2.37
CA LEU A 75 13.24 -0.83 1.42
C LEU A 75 13.90 -1.97 0.63
N PRO A 76 14.39 -3.05 1.28
CA PRO A 76 15.02 -4.15 0.53
C PRO A 76 14.06 -4.79 -0.48
N PRO A 77 12.82 -5.19 -0.15
CA PRO A 77 11.92 -5.77 -1.13
C PRO A 77 11.50 -4.76 -2.23
N ALA A 78 11.42 -3.45 -1.93
CA ALA A 78 11.19 -2.44 -2.96
C ALA A 78 12.33 -2.39 -3.97
N ILE A 79 13.58 -2.32 -3.51
CA ILE A 79 14.77 -2.30 -4.37
C ILE A 79 14.85 -3.59 -5.22
N ILE A 80 14.63 -4.75 -4.60
CA ILE A 80 14.66 -6.04 -5.30
C ILE A 80 13.57 -6.10 -6.38
N SER A 81 12.34 -5.62 -6.09
CA SER A 81 11.26 -5.66 -7.07
C SER A 81 11.53 -4.77 -8.28
N ILE A 82 12.12 -3.61 -8.05
CA ILE A 82 12.52 -2.68 -9.10
C ILE A 82 13.66 -3.29 -9.93
N ALA A 83 14.70 -3.84 -9.28
CA ALA A 83 15.80 -4.50 -9.99
C ALA A 83 15.32 -5.67 -10.86
N LEU A 84 14.42 -6.51 -10.34
CA LEU A 84 13.84 -7.61 -11.10
C LEU A 84 13.01 -7.12 -12.29
N SER A 85 12.28 -6.01 -12.17
CA SER A 85 11.51 -5.47 -13.29
C SER A 85 12.40 -5.08 -14.47
N PHE A 86 13.61 -4.59 -14.22
CA PHE A 86 14.61 -4.30 -15.27
C PHE A 86 15.25 -5.56 -15.84
N VAL A 87 15.54 -6.57 -15.02
CA VAL A 87 16.04 -7.85 -15.51
C VAL A 87 15.05 -8.47 -16.51
N PHE A 88 13.76 -8.39 -16.24
CA PHE A 88 12.72 -8.90 -17.14
C PHE A 88 12.46 -8.01 -18.36
N GLN A 89 12.98 -6.80 -18.38
CA GLN A 89 12.82 -5.83 -19.49
C GLN A 89 14.08 -5.68 -20.34
N TRP A 90 15.13 -6.49 -20.07
CA TRP A 90 16.38 -6.40 -20.83
C TRP A 90 16.16 -6.43 -22.36
N PRO A 91 16.82 -5.53 -23.17
CA PRO A 91 17.93 -4.65 -22.81
C PRO A 91 17.56 -3.21 -22.37
N GLN A 92 16.27 -2.91 -22.13
CA GLN A 92 15.86 -1.57 -21.69
C GLN A 92 16.28 -1.36 -20.24
N GLY A 93 17.18 -0.38 -20.03
CA GLY A 93 17.70 -0.03 -18.70
C GLY A 93 16.85 0.98 -17.96
N PRO A 94 17.19 1.26 -16.69
CA PRO A 94 16.53 2.28 -15.89
C PRO A 94 16.77 3.67 -16.49
N THR A 95 15.73 4.51 -16.45
CA THR A 95 15.82 5.92 -16.83
C THR A 95 15.83 6.81 -15.58
N TRP A 96 16.17 8.09 -15.73
CA TRP A 96 16.12 9.04 -14.61
C TRP A 96 14.75 9.14 -13.92
N ARG A 97 13.68 8.73 -14.60
CA ARG A 97 12.31 8.71 -14.05
C ARG A 97 12.16 7.81 -12.82
N ILE A 98 13.04 6.86 -12.62
CA ILE A 98 13.05 5.98 -11.44
C ILE A 98 13.15 6.75 -10.12
N PHE A 99 13.75 7.95 -10.13
CA PHE A 99 13.84 8.78 -8.93
C PHE A 99 12.47 9.20 -8.38
N PHE A 100 11.42 9.20 -9.21
CA PHE A 100 10.05 9.44 -8.74
C PHE A 100 9.49 8.33 -7.84
N ILE A 101 10.13 7.18 -7.79
CA ILE A 101 9.79 6.14 -6.82
C ILE A 101 9.99 6.62 -5.38
N ILE A 102 10.96 7.49 -5.12
CA ILE A 102 11.25 7.99 -3.78
C ILE A 102 10.04 8.75 -3.19
N PRO A 103 9.53 9.82 -3.82
CA PRO A 103 8.34 10.50 -3.30
C PRO A 103 7.10 9.60 -3.31
N LEU A 104 6.93 8.70 -4.26
CA LEU A 104 5.83 7.72 -4.27
C LEU A 104 5.90 6.79 -3.06
N TYR A 105 7.08 6.29 -2.74
CA TYR A 105 7.32 5.43 -1.58
C TYR A 105 6.98 6.15 -0.26
N ILE A 106 7.36 7.42 -0.14
CA ILE A 106 7.02 8.26 1.02
C ILE A 106 5.50 8.46 1.11
N LEU A 107 4.83 8.83 0.02
CA LEU A 107 3.38 9.03 -0.01
C LEU A 107 2.61 7.76 0.35
N ALA A 108 3.07 6.58 -0.12
CA ALA A 108 2.48 5.31 0.26
C ALA A 108 2.55 5.06 1.77
N HIS A 109 3.69 5.33 2.42
CA HIS A 109 3.84 5.13 3.86
C HIS A 109 3.07 6.18 4.68
N LEU A 110 2.91 7.42 4.18
CA LEU A 110 2.01 8.40 4.79
C LEU A 110 0.55 7.96 4.71
N LEU A 111 0.12 7.42 3.56
CA LEU A 111 -1.21 6.84 3.39
C LEU A 111 -1.43 5.67 4.36
N ILE A 112 -0.46 4.75 4.44
CA ILE A 112 -0.49 3.60 5.35
C ILE A 112 -0.59 4.09 6.82
N LEU A 113 0.16 5.11 7.20
CA LEU A 113 0.09 5.69 8.55
C LEU A 113 -1.30 6.23 8.88
N GLY A 114 -1.91 6.96 7.95
CA GLY A 114 -3.28 7.46 8.11
C GLY A 114 -4.29 6.34 8.31
N VAL A 115 -4.18 5.27 7.52
CA VAL A 115 -5.05 4.10 7.64
C VAL A 115 -4.80 3.34 8.94
N ILE A 116 -3.54 3.18 9.37
CA ILE A 116 -3.21 2.52 10.65
C ILE A 116 -3.81 3.27 11.83
N PHE A 117 -3.79 4.60 11.84
CA PHE A 117 -4.46 5.38 12.89
C PHE A 117 -5.95 5.03 13.00
N ILE A 118 -6.63 4.91 11.86
CA ILE A 118 -8.07 4.56 11.83
C ILE A 118 -8.28 3.11 12.31
N VAL A 119 -7.55 2.17 11.73
CA VAL A 119 -7.68 0.74 12.01
C VAL A 119 -7.32 0.42 13.47
N ALA A 120 -6.24 1.00 13.99
CA ALA A 120 -5.80 0.78 15.36
C ALA A 120 -6.86 1.23 16.37
N ARG A 121 -7.49 2.41 16.16
CA ARG A 121 -8.59 2.84 17.01
C ARG A 121 -9.82 1.95 16.89
N LEU A 122 -10.26 1.64 15.68
CA LEU A 122 -11.45 0.82 15.48
C LEU A 122 -11.30 -0.55 16.13
N THR A 123 -10.17 -1.22 15.90
CA THR A 123 -9.92 -2.56 16.45
C THR A 123 -9.56 -2.55 17.95
N ALA A 124 -9.14 -1.40 18.50
CA ALA A 124 -8.98 -1.24 19.94
C ALA A 124 -10.30 -1.41 20.68
N PHE A 125 -11.35 -0.75 20.20
CA PHE A 125 -12.67 -0.77 20.86
C PHE A 125 -13.60 -1.88 20.34
N ILE A 126 -13.39 -2.35 19.10
CA ILE A 126 -14.21 -3.40 18.47
C ILE A 126 -13.24 -4.41 17.82
N PRO A 127 -12.75 -5.41 18.60
CA PRO A 127 -11.74 -6.36 18.12
C PRO A 127 -12.18 -7.18 16.89
N ASP A 128 -13.47 -7.44 16.74
CA ASP A 128 -14.04 -8.22 15.62
C ASP A 128 -13.86 -7.53 14.26
N LEU A 129 -13.67 -6.21 14.25
CA LEU A 129 -13.36 -5.47 13.01
C LEU A 129 -12.05 -5.91 12.35
N LYS A 130 -11.18 -6.65 13.06
CA LYS A 130 -10.02 -7.29 12.46
C LYS A 130 -10.39 -8.19 11.29
N ALA A 131 -11.48 -8.96 11.42
CA ALA A 131 -11.95 -9.81 10.33
C ALA A 131 -12.37 -8.99 9.10
N LEU A 132 -13.09 -7.89 9.33
CA LEU A 132 -13.49 -6.95 8.28
C LEU A 132 -12.27 -6.31 7.59
N VAL A 133 -11.26 -5.88 8.35
CA VAL A 133 -10.00 -5.35 7.78
C VAL A 133 -9.34 -6.38 6.87
N GLY A 134 -9.31 -7.67 7.26
CA GLY A 134 -8.79 -8.73 6.41
C GLY A 134 -9.59 -8.95 5.12
N ILE A 135 -10.92 -8.80 5.16
CA ILE A 135 -11.77 -8.87 3.97
C ILE A 135 -11.51 -7.66 3.06
N LEU A 136 -11.47 -6.46 3.63
CA LEU A 136 -11.19 -5.22 2.89
C LEU A 136 -9.80 -5.26 2.24
N SER A 137 -8.78 -5.76 2.93
CA SER A 137 -7.43 -5.92 2.37
C SER A 137 -7.43 -6.81 1.12
N ARG A 138 -8.21 -7.91 1.15
CA ARG A 138 -8.38 -8.79 -0.02
C ARG A 138 -9.15 -8.13 -1.15
N ALA A 139 -10.23 -7.42 -0.84
CA ALA A 139 -11.01 -6.68 -1.82
C ALA A 139 -10.15 -5.60 -2.50
N LEU A 140 -9.39 -4.82 -1.72
CA LEU A 140 -8.46 -3.82 -2.24
C LEU A 140 -7.38 -4.44 -3.14
N PHE A 141 -6.87 -5.64 -2.80
CA PHE A 141 -5.90 -6.34 -3.63
C PHE A 141 -6.41 -6.59 -5.04
N PHE A 142 -7.65 -7.04 -5.17
CA PHE A 142 -8.25 -7.28 -6.49
C PHE A 142 -8.64 -6.00 -7.22
N THR A 143 -9.09 -4.96 -6.51
CA THR A 143 -9.49 -3.69 -7.13
C THR A 143 -8.32 -2.76 -7.43
N SER A 144 -7.12 -3.03 -6.91
CA SER A 144 -5.92 -2.23 -7.16
C SER A 144 -5.11 -2.65 -8.39
N GLY A 145 -5.63 -3.54 -9.23
CA GLY A 145 -4.98 -3.91 -10.49
C GLY A 145 -3.64 -4.62 -10.31
N VAL A 146 -3.48 -5.42 -9.24
CA VAL A 146 -2.23 -6.16 -9.00
C VAL A 146 -1.96 -7.16 -10.12
N PHE A 147 -2.99 -7.87 -10.59
CA PHE A 147 -2.89 -8.94 -11.58
C PHE A 147 -3.38 -8.56 -12.99
N PHE A 148 -4.05 -7.43 -13.16
CA PHE A 148 -4.63 -7.05 -14.44
C PHE A 148 -4.56 -5.56 -14.66
N SER A 149 -4.41 -5.16 -15.91
CA SER A 149 -4.56 -3.78 -16.36
C SER A 149 -6.04 -3.37 -16.35
N ILE A 150 -6.31 -2.08 -16.22
CA ILE A 150 -7.64 -1.48 -16.30
C ILE A 150 -8.32 -1.74 -17.65
N GLU A 151 -7.55 -1.91 -18.70
CA GLU A 151 -8.03 -2.19 -20.07
C GLU A 151 -8.89 -3.46 -20.15
N ARG A 152 -8.65 -4.42 -19.25
CA ARG A 152 -9.47 -5.63 -19.13
C ARG A 152 -10.95 -5.32 -18.80
N PHE A 153 -11.20 -4.19 -18.19
CA PHE A 153 -12.54 -3.73 -17.78
C PHE A 153 -13.14 -2.72 -18.75
N SER A 154 -12.62 -2.62 -19.99
CA SER A 154 -13.13 -1.69 -21.03
C SER A 154 -14.63 -1.85 -21.32
N GLY A 155 -15.19 -3.04 -21.10
CA GLY A 155 -16.64 -3.31 -21.21
C GLY A 155 -17.48 -2.87 -19.99
N SER A 156 -16.86 -2.36 -18.90
CA SER A 156 -17.57 -1.95 -17.68
C SER A 156 -17.08 -0.59 -17.17
N PRO A 157 -17.70 0.52 -17.60
CA PRO A 157 -17.31 1.87 -17.19
C PRO A 157 -17.31 2.07 -15.66
N THR A 158 -18.24 1.41 -14.96
CA THR A 158 -18.32 1.46 -13.51
C THR A 158 -17.09 0.84 -12.84
N ALA A 159 -16.64 -0.32 -13.32
CA ALA A 159 -15.45 -0.99 -12.78
C ALA A 159 -14.18 -0.15 -13.03
N GLN A 160 -14.05 0.44 -14.22
CA GLN A 160 -12.95 1.35 -14.53
C GLN A 160 -12.92 2.55 -13.58
N LYS A 161 -14.07 3.21 -13.41
CA LYS A 161 -14.19 4.39 -12.53
C LYS A 161 -13.86 4.07 -11.07
N ILE A 162 -14.23 2.87 -10.57
CA ILE A 162 -13.86 2.42 -9.22
C ILE A 162 -12.34 2.26 -9.09
N MET A 163 -11.70 1.65 -10.11
CA MET A 163 -10.26 1.45 -10.10
C MET A 163 -9.49 2.77 -10.21
N GLU A 164 -9.91 3.66 -11.11
CA GLU A 164 -9.27 4.98 -11.32
C GLU A 164 -9.29 5.86 -10.07
N ASN A 165 -10.29 5.71 -9.21
CA ASN A 165 -10.37 6.44 -7.95
C ASN A 165 -9.73 5.70 -6.76
N ASN A 166 -9.30 4.45 -6.95
CA ASN A 166 -8.65 3.67 -5.90
C ASN A 166 -7.20 4.12 -5.69
N PRO A 167 -6.83 4.66 -4.51
CA PRO A 167 -5.46 5.12 -4.26
C PRO A 167 -4.41 4.01 -4.42
N GLY A 168 -4.76 2.76 -4.12
CA GLY A 168 -3.89 1.61 -4.32
C GLY A 168 -3.60 1.36 -5.80
N TYR A 169 -4.62 1.48 -6.67
CA TYR A 169 -4.45 1.36 -8.12
C TYR A 169 -3.57 2.49 -8.66
N ILE A 170 -3.90 3.75 -8.31
CA ILE A 170 -3.14 4.92 -8.78
C ILE A 170 -1.67 4.80 -8.36
N PHE A 171 -1.41 4.41 -7.12
CA PHE A 171 -0.06 4.21 -6.61
C PHE A 171 0.71 3.14 -7.42
N LEU A 172 0.11 1.96 -7.61
CA LEU A 172 0.77 0.87 -8.36
C LEU A 172 0.99 1.26 -9.82
N GLN A 173 0.00 1.88 -10.46
CA GLN A 173 0.12 2.32 -11.85
C GLN A 173 1.22 3.36 -12.01
N THR A 174 1.26 4.36 -11.12
CA THR A 174 2.31 5.38 -11.12
C THR A 174 3.71 4.79 -10.90
N CYS A 175 3.84 3.80 -10.01
CA CYS A 175 5.11 3.07 -9.84
C CYS A 175 5.52 2.33 -11.12
N ARG A 176 4.58 1.70 -11.83
CA ARG A 176 4.84 0.99 -13.11
C ARG A 176 5.19 1.96 -14.23
N ASP A 177 4.54 3.12 -14.28
CA ASP A 177 4.82 4.14 -15.29
C ASP A 177 6.28 4.58 -15.24
N VAL A 178 6.83 4.83 -14.05
CA VAL A 178 8.21 5.28 -13.90
C VAL A 178 9.25 4.16 -13.99
N THR A 179 8.87 2.91 -13.73
CA THR A 179 9.81 1.78 -13.73
C THR A 179 9.75 0.95 -15.00
N ILE A 180 8.55 0.61 -15.49
CA ILE A 180 8.36 -0.31 -16.62
C ILE A 180 8.09 0.47 -17.90
N TYR A 181 7.16 1.41 -17.86
CA TYR A 181 6.69 2.09 -19.07
C TYR A 181 7.48 3.33 -19.44
N ASN A 182 8.46 3.72 -18.63
CA ASN A 182 9.27 4.93 -18.86
C ASN A 182 8.44 6.19 -19.13
N LYS A 183 7.29 6.31 -18.44
CA LYS A 183 6.38 7.45 -18.54
C LYS A 183 6.51 8.33 -17.30
N LEU A 184 6.34 9.64 -17.47
CA LEU A 184 6.17 10.55 -16.34
C LEU A 184 4.73 10.41 -15.83
N PRO A 185 4.53 10.34 -14.51
CA PRO A 185 3.19 10.31 -13.95
C PRO A 185 2.46 11.62 -14.23
N ASP A 186 1.19 11.53 -14.59
CA ASP A 186 0.34 12.69 -14.81
C ASP A 186 0.16 13.51 -13.53
N LEU A 187 0.05 14.83 -13.67
CA LEU A 187 -0.19 15.73 -12.55
C LEU A 187 -1.44 15.33 -11.74
N SER A 188 -2.47 14.83 -12.43
CA SER A 188 -3.68 14.31 -11.80
C SER A 188 -3.38 13.18 -10.81
N SER A 189 -2.53 12.22 -11.20
CA SER A 189 -2.12 11.11 -10.34
C SER A 189 -1.40 11.60 -9.09
N TRP A 190 -0.51 12.59 -9.22
CA TRP A 190 0.16 13.21 -8.07
C TRP A 190 -0.82 13.89 -7.12
N ILE A 191 -1.75 14.69 -7.65
CA ILE A 191 -2.76 15.38 -6.85
C ILE A 191 -3.62 14.37 -6.08
N HIS A 192 -4.07 13.30 -6.74
CA HIS A 192 -4.84 12.24 -6.10
C HIS A 192 -4.05 11.54 -4.99
N LEU A 193 -2.80 11.14 -5.25
CA LEU A 193 -1.97 10.46 -4.25
C LEU A 193 -1.67 11.37 -3.05
N ILE A 194 -1.35 12.64 -3.28
CA ILE A 194 -1.13 13.61 -2.20
C ILE A 194 -2.41 13.82 -1.39
N ALA A 195 -3.54 14.03 -2.07
CA ALA A 195 -4.83 14.24 -1.40
C ALA A 195 -5.24 13.04 -0.55
N TRP A 196 -5.12 11.81 -1.06
CA TRP A 196 -5.39 10.59 -0.31
C TRP A 196 -4.42 10.39 0.86
N SER A 197 -3.11 10.59 0.65
CA SER A 197 -2.09 10.36 1.67
C SER A 197 -2.23 11.34 2.82
N PHE A 198 -2.29 12.63 2.54
CA PHE A 198 -2.42 13.65 3.59
C PHE A 198 -3.85 13.71 4.16
N GLY A 199 -4.88 13.50 3.34
CA GLY A 199 -6.26 13.45 3.80
C GLY A 199 -6.48 12.34 4.82
N LEU A 200 -6.06 11.10 4.50
CA LEU A 200 -6.17 9.98 5.44
C LEU A 200 -5.26 10.16 6.66
N LEU A 201 -4.07 10.75 6.50
CA LEU A 201 -3.17 11.01 7.61
C LEU A 201 -3.81 11.99 8.62
N ILE A 202 -4.35 13.10 8.14
CA ILE A 202 -4.96 14.12 9.00
C ILE A 202 -6.23 13.57 9.67
N ILE A 203 -7.13 12.99 8.88
CA ILE A 203 -8.37 12.41 9.40
C ILE A 203 -8.07 11.27 10.38
N GLY A 204 -7.14 10.38 10.03
CA GLY A 204 -6.75 9.24 10.85
C GLY A 204 -6.10 9.68 12.17
N PHE A 205 -5.19 10.64 12.10
CA PHE A 205 -4.53 11.19 13.29
C PHE A 205 -5.55 11.84 14.24
N ILE A 206 -6.41 12.74 13.75
CA ILE A 206 -7.44 13.39 14.56
C ILE A 206 -8.40 12.36 15.15
N PHE A 207 -8.82 11.38 14.32
CA PHE A 207 -9.68 10.30 14.78
C PHE A 207 -9.01 9.49 15.88
N PHE A 208 -7.75 9.11 15.74
CA PHE A 208 -7.00 8.35 16.73
C PHE A 208 -6.80 9.16 18.02
N TRP A 209 -6.36 10.40 17.91
CA TRP A 209 -6.05 11.24 19.05
C TRP A 209 -7.27 11.54 19.96
N LYS A 210 -8.45 11.72 19.40
CA LYS A 210 -9.68 11.93 20.18
C LYS A 210 -10.00 10.79 21.17
N ALA A 211 -9.35 9.65 21.07
CA ALA A 211 -9.57 8.52 21.97
C ALA A 211 -8.35 8.23 22.87
N GLU A 212 -7.36 9.13 22.92
CA GLU A 212 -6.06 8.86 23.53
C GLU A 212 -6.15 8.42 25.00
N GLU A 213 -6.97 9.09 25.80
CA GLU A 213 -7.17 8.76 27.22
C GLU A 213 -7.83 7.39 27.41
N ARG A 214 -8.66 6.97 26.46
CA ARG A 214 -9.43 5.73 26.54
C ARG A 214 -8.61 4.49 26.23
N TYR A 215 -7.45 4.61 25.60
CA TYR A 215 -6.60 3.46 25.25
C TYR A 215 -6.02 2.76 26.49
N ALA A 216 -5.87 3.45 27.60
CA ALA A 216 -5.41 2.85 28.86
C ALA A 216 -6.41 1.83 29.45
N SER A 217 -7.70 1.91 29.08
CA SER A 217 -8.75 0.98 29.53
C SER A 217 -8.96 -0.23 28.59
N VAL A 218 -8.29 -0.25 27.44
CA VAL A 218 -8.40 -1.36 26.48
C VAL A 218 -7.49 -2.50 26.90
N LYS A 219 -8.08 -3.65 27.18
CA LYS A 219 -7.37 -4.90 27.55
C LYS A 219 -7.26 -5.84 26.36
#